data_94f42d8a0cae3b580eb0bb18cc2a12d6
#
_entry.id   94f42d8a0cae3b580eb0bb18cc2a12d6
#
_cell.length_a   1.000
_cell.length_b   1.000
_cell.length_c   1.000
_cell.angle_alpha   90.00
_cell.angle_beta   90.00
_cell.angle_gamma   90.00
#
_symmetry.space_group_name_H-M   'P 1'
#
loop_
_entity.id
_entity.type
_entity.pdbx_description
1 polymer ?
#
loop_
_entity_poly.entity_id
_entity_poly.type
_entity_poly.pdbx_seq_one_letter_code
_entity_poly.pdbx_strand_id
1 'polypeptide(L)'
;MKSSDGSVGIVETQYADLIKPLSLESGQTLSSYRIAYETYGKLNKEKNNAILICHALSGDAHAAGYHEGDQRPGWWDNAIGPGKGFDTSRFFVICSNVIGGCKGSTGPSSLDPATSRPYGIKFPVVTIKDMVNAQRNLVDHLGIDQLFAVAGGSMGGMQVLQWSLSFPERMKRAVVIASSAYSSPQQIAFNAVGRRAIISDPEWREGDYYGKSSPSNGLSLARMIGHITYLSDESMYSKFGRRLQDKESIGYDFNTDFQVESYLSHQGDSFVKRFDANSYLYITKAIDYFDLNEEDSLIKGLSRIRSNTMVIAVSSDWLYPPYQSQEIVTALSANNVKVKYAEIKSNYGHDAFLVESGQLNYHLRQFLGRTVVGDLMSINVPTVSERSTIQNAARIMLDREVNHLPVLEANGKLTGIVTSWDIARAVALGYSSLLDIISKPVLTARPDEEIEEAASRMEQYHISALPVVDENQQVLGLISIDKMSALFGGGIETDI
;
A
#
# COMPACT_ATOMS: atom_id res chain seq x y z
N MET A 1 -7.07 -30.03 3.88
CA MET A 1 -7.91 -28.82 4.04
C MET A 1 -8.29 -28.31 2.65
N LYS A 2 -9.57 -28.10 2.37
CA LYS A 2 -9.98 -27.45 1.12
C LYS A 2 -9.50 -26.00 1.20
N SER A 3 -8.66 -25.56 0.25
CA SER A 3 -8.34 -24.14 0.12
C SER A 3 -9.65 -23.39 -0.05
N SER A 4 -9.99 -22.51 0.90
CA SER A 4 -11.10 -21.58 0.69
C SER A 4 -10.78 -20.76 -0.55
N ASP A 5 -11.77 -20.58 -1.41
CA ASP A 5 -11.63 -19.74 -2.60
C ASP A 5 -11.07 -18.38 -2.18
N GLY A 6 -9.92 -17.96 -2.74
CA GLY A 6 -9.23 -16.69 -2.43
C GLY A 6 -8.18 -16.73 -1.30
N SER A 7 -7.81 -17.88 -0.73
CA SER A 7 -6.69 -18.00 0.21
C SER A 7 -5.35 -18.17 -0.51
N VAL A 8 -4.28 -17.65 0.09
CA VAL A 8 -2.89 -17.89 -0.36
C VAL A 8 -2.34 -19.24 0.12
N GLY A 9 -3.08 -19.98 0.96
CA GLY A 9 -2.72 -21.30 1.47
C GLY A 9 -1.76 -21.27 2.66
N ILE A 10 -0.92 -22.31 2.76
CA ILE A 10 0.12 -22.39 3.80
C ILE A 10 1.31 -21.52 3.39
N VAL A 11 1.81 -20.75 4.34
CA VAL A 11 2.96 -19.84 4.19
C VAL A 11 3.96 -20.06 5.30
N GLU A 12 5.20 -19.63 5.07
CA GLU A 12 6.28 -19.74 6.05
C GLU A 12 6.98 -18.40 6.22
N THR A 13 7.31 -18.06 7.46
CA THR A 13 8.14 -16.88 7.76
C THR A 13 9.57 -17.12 7.29
N GLN A 14 10.06 -16.20 6.48
CA GLN A 14 11.44 -16.16 5.98
C GLN A 14 12.25 -15.14 6.77
N TYR A 15 13.58 -15.27 6.72
CA TYR A 15 14.49 -14.40 7.45
C TYR A 15 15.59 -13.88 6.54
N ALA A 16 15.81 -12.57 6.57
CA ALA A 16 16.95 -11.92 5.93
C ALA A 16 17.93 -11.46 7.01
N ASP A 17 19.11 -12.08 7.07
CA ASP A 17 20.22 -11.64 7.92
C ASP A 17 21.01 -10.56 7.17
N LEU A 18 20.87 -9.33 7.58
CA LEU A 18 21.45 -8.15 6.94
C LEU A 18 22.73 -7.75 7.66
N ILE A 19 23.87 -7.96 6.99
CA ILE A 19 25.20 -7.67 7.53
C ILE A 19 25.63 -6.21 7.32
N LYS A 20 24.91 -5.46 6.47
CA LYS A 20 25.16 -4.02 6.28
C LYS A 20 24.65 -3.26 7.51
N PRO A 21 25.53 -2.47 8.16
CA PRO A 21 25.12 -1.69 9.32
C PRO A 21 23.94 -0.76 9.02
N LEU A 22 23.03 -0.61 9.96
CA LEU A 22 21.92 0.32 9.93
C LEU A 22 22.21 1.48 10.90
N SER A 23 22.51 2.66 10.36
CA SER A 23 22.60 3.89 11.14
C SER A 23 21.18 4.37 11.49
N LEU A 24 20.94 4.60 12.76
CA LEU A 24 19.64 5.00 13.31
C LEU A 24 19.59 6.52 13.52
N GLU A 25 18.39 7.10 13.50
CA GLU A 25 18.19 8.53 13.79
C GLU A 25 18.62 8.92 15.21
N SER A 26 18.61 7.95 16.14
CA SER A 26 19.16 8.14 17.50
C SER A 26 20.68 8.33 17.56
N GLY A 27 21.39 8.25 16.43
CA GLY A 27 22.84 8.31 16.34
C GLY A 27 23.54 6.97 16.64
N GLN A 28 22.80 5.96 17.04
CA GLN A 28 23.31 4.60 17.27
C GLN A 28 23.34 3.79 15.96
N THR A 29 23.99 2.62 16.00
CA THR A 29 24.10 1.75 14.83
C THR A 29 23.82 0.30 15.22
N LEU A 30 22.97 -0.38 14.46
CA LEU A 30 22.87 -1.84 14.47
C LEU A 30 23.88 -2.38 13.47
N SER A 31 24.94 -3.04 13.96
CA SER A 31 26.03 -3.56 13.11
C SER A 31 25.57 -4.67 12.16
N SER A 32 24.64 -5.48 12.60
CA SER A 32 23.90 -6.47 11.82
C SER A 32 22.51 -6.63 12.42
N TYR A 33 21.55 -7.04 11.62
CA TYR A 33 20.17 -7.23 12.09
C TYR A 33 19.45 -8.21 11.18
N ARG A 34 18.42 -8.83 11.73
CA ARG A 34 17.55 -9.77 11.03
C ARG A 34 16.21 -9.12 10.76
N ILE A 35 15.63 -9.35 9.59
CA ILE A 35 14.25 -9.03 9.26
C ILE A 35 13.49 -10.32 8.98
N ALA A 36 12.43 -10.57 9.74
CA ALA A 36 11.44 -11.60 9.43
C ALA A 36 10.46 -11.05 8.40
N TYR A 37 10.12 -11.82 7.38
CA TYR A 37 9.19 -11.41 6.33
C TYR A 37 8.45 -12.62 5.74
N GLU A 38 7.32 -12.35 5.12
CA GLU A 38 6.56 -13.32 4.34
C GLU A 38 6.25 -12.76 2.96
N THR A 39 6.01 -13.66 2.01
CA THR A 39 5.72 -13.29 0.63
C THR A 39 4.53 -14.08 0.10
N TYR A 40 3.72 -13.43 -0.72
CA TYR A 40 2.50 -13.98 -1.29
C TYR A 40 2.44 -13.69 -2.79
N GLY A 41 2.06 -14.68 -3.60
CA GLY A 41 2.08 -14.56 -5.06
C GLY A 41 3.47 -14.80 -5.67
N LYS A 42 3.69 -14.31 -6.89
CA LYS A 42 4.92 -14.55 -7.64
C LYS A 42 5.53 -13.26 -8.16
N LEU A 43 6.81 -13.06 -7.92
CA LEU A 43 7.58 -11.98 -8.52
C LEU A 43 7.76 -12.27 -10.03
N ASN A 44 7.38 -11.32 -10.88
CA ASN A 44 7.56 -11.46 -12.33
C ASN A 44 9.03 -11.28 -12.74
N LYS A 45 9.35 -11.60 -14.00
CA LYS A 45 10.73 -11.54 -14.50
C LYS A 45 11.32 -10.13 -14.45
N GLU A 46 10.48 -9.12 -14.72
CA GLU A 46 10.82 -7.70 -14.73
C GLU A 46 10.91 -7.11 -13.31
N LYS A 47 10.50 -7.88 -12.28
CA LYS A 47 10.50 -7.48 -10.87
C LYS A 47 9.74 -6.16 -10.59
N ASN A 48 8.70 -5.87 -11.37
CA ASN A 48 7.95 -4.61 -11.33
C ASN A 48 6.53 -4.75 -10.76
N ASN A 49 6.17 -5.94 -10.21
CA ASN A 49 4.86 -6.23 -9.62
C ASN A 49 4.90 -6.40 -8.09
N ALA A 50 5.96 -5.95 -7.42
CA ALA A 50 6.12 -6.13 -5.99
C ALA A 50 5.38 -5.05 -5.19
N ILE A 51 4.59 -5.47 -4.18
CA ILE A 51 3.91 -4.59 -3.22
C ILE A 51 4.48 -4.88 -1.83
N LEU A 52 4.91 -3.83 -1.12
CA LEU A 52 5.30 -3.92 0.28
C LEU A 52 4.13 -3.52 1.18
N ILE A 53 3.76 -4.41 2.10
CA ILE A 53 2.77 -4.17 3.15
C ILE A 53 3.49 -3.79 4.44
N CYS A 54 3.12 -2.64 5.01
CA CYS A 54 3.61 -2.14 6.28
C CYS A 54 2.54 -2.40 7.35
N HIS A 55 2.87 -3.20 8.37
CA HIS A 55 1.93 -3.56 9.42
C HIS A 55 1.74 -2.45 10.47
N ALA A 56 0.61 -2.49 11.18
CA ALA A 56 0.28 -1.62 12.31
C ALA A 56 1.03 -2.05 13.59
N LEU A 57 0.88 -1.28 14.69
CA LEU A 57 1.56 -1.47 15.98
C LEU A 57 1.68 -2.94 16.43
N SER A 58 0.60 -3.69 16.38
CA SER A 58 0.50 -5.06 16.90
C SER A 58 0.47 -6.13 15.81
N GLY A 59 0.71 -5.74 14.55
CA GLY A 59 0.88 -6.65 13.42
C GLY A 59 2.29 -7.26 13.38
N ASP A 60 2.49 -8.13 12.40
CA ASP A 60 3.75 -8.78 12.11
C ASP A 60 3.83 -9.15 10.63
N ALA A 61 4.83 -9.96 10.24
CA ALA A 61 5.02 -10.40 8.85
C ALA A 61 3.88 -11.28 8.33
N HIS A 62 3.16 -12.00 9.24
CA HIS A 62 2.11 -12.94 8.86
C HIS A 62 0.81 -12.20 8.49
N ALA A 63 0.77 -11.64 7.28
CA ALA A 63 -0.37 -10.84 6.83
C ALA A 63 -1.48 -11.67 6.19
N ALA A 64 -1.21 -12.82 5.56
CA ALA A 64 -2.21 -13.65 4.90
C ALA A 64 -1.85 -15.14 4.92
N GLY A 65 -2.82 -16.01 4.65
CA GLY A 65 -2.65 -17.45 4.70
C GLY A 65 -2.55 -17.99 6.11
N TYR A 66 -2.01 -19.20 6.24
CA TYR A 66 -1.90 -19.94 7.51
C TYR A 66 -0.48 -20.47 7.66
N HIS A 67 0.06 -20.46 8.87
CA HIS A 67 1.17 -21.35 9.19
C HIS A 67 0.66 -22.78 9.44
N GLU A 68 1.54 -23.76 9.36
CA GLU A 68 1.16 -25.13 9.62
C GLU A 68 0.63 -25.30 11.06
N GLY A 69 -0.60 -25.79 11.19
CA GLY A 69 -1.29 -25.97 12.48
C GLY A 69 -2.12 -24.77 12.96
N ASP A 70 -2.03 -23.61 12.33
CA ASP A 70 -2.80 -22.44 12.72
C ASP A 70 -4.30 -22.60 12.45
N GLN A 71 -5.11 -22.09 13.38
CA GLN A 71 -6.57 -22.05 13.26
C GLN A 71 -7.08 -20.73 12.68
N ARG A 72 -6.22 -19.70 12.62
CA ARG A 72 -6.58 -18.37 12.14
C ARG A 72 -5.58 -17.94 11.09
N PRO A 73 -6.04 -17.26 10.02
CA PRO A 73 -5.15 -16.73 9.00
C PRO A 73 -4.40 -15.50 9.50
N GLY A 74 -3.47 -15.02 8.68
CA GLY A 74 -2.77 -13.76 8.85
C GLY A 74 -3.74 -12.57 9.03
N TRP A 75 -3.25 -11.50 9.65
CA TRP A 75 -4.06 -10.39 10.13
C TRP A 75 -4.79 -9.58 9.03
N TRP A 76 -4.40 -9.70 7.79
CA TRP A 76 -5.03 -9.03 6.63
C TRP A 76 -5.40 -10.01 5.50
N ASP A 77 -5.62 -11.27 5.83
CA ASP A 77 -5.99 -12.30 4.85
C ASP A 77 -7.21 -11.91 4.01
N ASN A 78 -8.13 -11.13 4.58
CA ASN A 78 -9.31 -10.63 3.86
C ASN A 78 -9.00 -9.59 2.76
N ALA A 79 -7.81 -9.00 2.75
CA ALA A 79 -7.36 -8.04 1.74
C ALA A 79 -6.26 -8.58 0.81
N ILE A 80 -5.54 -9.65 1.20
CA ILE A 80 -4.43 -10.23 0.45
C ILE A 80 -4.82 -11.64 -0.03
N GLY A 81 -4.74 -11.90 -1.33
CA GLY A 81 -5.05 -13.20 -1.92
C GLY A 81 -5.56 -13.08 -3.36
N PRO A 82 -5.78 -14.21 -4.05
CA PRO A 82 -6.32 -14.20 -5.41
C PRO A 82 -7.67 -13.46 -5.48
N GLY A 83 -7.76 -12.46 -6.37
CA GLY A 83 -8.96 -11.64 -6.59
C GLY A 83 -9.31 -10.64 -5.47
N LYS A 84 -8.50 -10.52 -4.42
CA LYS A 84 -8.66 -9.53 -3.34
C LYS A 84 -8.05 -8.18 -3.73
N GLY A 85 -8.05 -7.21 -2.81
CA GLY A 85 -7.49 -5.87 -3.04
C GLY A 85 -6.01 -5.90 -3.42
N PHE A 86 -5.22 -6.69 -2.70
CA PHE A 86 -3.84 -7.05 -3.06
C PHE A 86 -3.85 -8.43 -3.74
N ASP A 87 -4.20 -8.44 -5.01
CA ASP A 87 -4.42 -9.65 -5.79
C ASP A 87 -3.11 -10.41 -6.06
N THR A 88 -2.91 -11.51 -5.36
CA THR A 88 -1.69 -12.34 -5.46
C THR A 88 -1.58 -13.17 -6.74
N SER A 89 -2.63 -13.20 -7.58
CA SER A 89 -2.53 -13.72 -8.94
C SER A 89 -1.76 -12.77 -9.88
N ARG A 90 -1.65 -11.49 -9.50
CA ARG A 90 -1.02 -10.40 -10.27
C ARG A 90 0.21 -9.85 -9.59
N PHE A 91 0.17 -9.70 -8.27
CA PHE A 91 1.20 -9.04 -7.48
C PHE A 91 2.00 -10.02 -6.63
N PHE A 92 3.26 -9.68 -6.45
CA PHE A 92 4.12 -10.27 -5.44
C PHE A 92 4.06 -9.39 -4.19
N VAL A 93 3.34 -9.84 -3.19
CA VAL A 93 3.11 -9.07 -1.95
C VAL A 93 4.13 -9.49 -0.91
N ILE A 94 4.78 -8.54 -0.27
CA ILE A 94 5.79 -8.72 0.79
C ILE A 94 5.25 -8.06 2.05
N CYS A 95 5.29 -8.74 3.18
CA CYS A 95 5.08 -8.14 4.50
C CYS A 95 6.28 -8.44 5.39
N SER A 96 6.88 -7.42 5.99
CA SER A 96 8.02 -7.59 6.90
C SER A 96 7.66 -7.16 8.31
N ASN A 97 8.16 -7.89 9.31
CA ASN A 97 8.09 -7.43 10.69
C ASN A 97 9.10 -6.30 10.91
N VAL A 98 8.67 -5.22 11.55
CA VAL A 98 9.54 -4.05 11.79
C VAL A 98 10.68 -4.37 12.78
N ILE A 99 11.82 -3.68 12.64
CA ILE A 99 12.87 -3.68 13.68
C ILE A 99 12.31 -3.03 14.97
N GLY A 100 12.74 -3.52 16.11
CA GLY A 100 12.14 -3.14 17.41
C GLY A 100 10.90 -3.95 17.76
N GLY A 101 10.36 -4.76 16.83
CA GLY A 101 9.25 -5.69 17.07
C GLY A 101 9.71 -6.99 17.75
N CYS A 102 8.75 -7.88 18.02
CA CYS A 102 8.97 -9.13 18.77
C CYS A 102 8.64 -10.40 17.96
N LYS A 103 8.49 -10.29 16.64
CA LYS A 103 8.08 -11.41 15.77
C LYS A 103 9.14 -11.75 14.72
N GLY A 104 10.35 -12.06 15.20
CA GLY A 104 11.45 -12.57 14.38
C GLY A 104 12.41 -11.53 13.81
N SER A 105 12.02 -10.27 13.65
CA SER A 105 12.98 -9.19 13.36
C SER A 105 13.74 -8.77 14.61
N THR A 106 14.95 -8.23 14.43
CA THR A 106 15.78 -7.76 15.55
C THR A 106 15.04 -6.68 16.36
N GLY A 107 14.95 -6.91 17.66
CA GLY A 107 14.27 -6.04 18.62
C GLY A 107 14.77 -6.27 20.05
N PRO A 108 14.11 -5.74 21.07
CA PRO A 108 14.53 -5.83 22.48
C PRO A 108 14.75 -7.27 23.00
N SER A 109 13.96 -8.23 22.51
CA SER A 109 14.08 -9.64 22.89
C SER A 109 15.21 -10.38 22.17
N SER A 110 15.81 -9.79 21.13
CA SER A 110 16.93 -10.37 20.38
C SER A 110 18.21 -10.35 21.21
N LEU A 111 19.09 -11.33 20.94
CA LEU A 111 20.41 -11.38 21.59
C LEU A 111 21.30 -10.25 21.04
N ASP A 112 21.88 -9.49 21.94
CA ASP A 112 22.95 -8.56 21.64
C ASP A 112 24.24 -9.35 21.32
N PRO A 113 24.81 -9.20 20.12
CA PRO A 113 26.03 -9.91 19.72
C PRO A 113 27.23 -9.67 20.66
N ALA A 114 27.27 -8.50 21.32
CA ALA A 114 28.36 -8.14 22.22
C ALA A 114 28.29 -8.86 23.59
N THR A 115 27.08 -9.17 24.06
CA THR A 115 26.85 -9.71 25.41
C THR A 115 26.26 -11.10 25.42
N SER A 116 25.75 -11.59 24.29
CA SER A 116 24.98 -12.82 24.16
C SER A 116 23.75 -12.90 25.10
N ARG A 117 23.23 -11.75 25.52
CA ARG A 117 22.00 -11.60 26.30
C ARG A 117 20.97 -10.79 25.53
N PRO A 118 19.68 -10.91 25.83
CA PRO A 118 18.68 -10.03 25.24
C PRO A 118 19.06 -8.55 25.42
N TYR A 119 18.83 -7.76 24.38
CA TYR A 119 19.08 -6.30 24.48
C TYR A 119 18.29 -5.63 25.61
N GLY A 120 17.04 -6.07 25.82
CA GLY A 120 16.16 -5.44 26.77
C GLY A 120 16.01 -3.94 26.49
N ILE A 121 16.06 -3.12 27.57
CA ILE A 121 16.00 -1.66 27.46
C ILE A 121 17.28 -1.03 26.88
N LYS A 122 18.30 -1.82 26.62
CA LYS A 122 19.53 -1.38 25.94
C LYS A 122 19.43 -1.45 24.42
N PHE A 123 18.33 -1.99 23.90
CA PHE A 123 18.08 -1.94 22.45
C PHE A 123 18.07 -0.47 22.02
N PRO A 124 18.71 -0.11 20.87
CA PRO A 124 18.73 1.28 20.44
C PRO A 124 17.32 1.78 20.12
N VAL A 125 17.04 3.03 20.43
CA VAL A 125 15.78 3.65 20.07
C VAL A 125 15.68 3.74 18.55
N VAL A 126 14.61 3.20 18.01
CA VAL A 126 14.28 3.19 16.59
C VAL A 126 13.11 4.12 16.29
N THR A 127 13.08 4.67 15.09
CA THR A 127 12.00 5.52 14.57
C THR A 127 11.29 4.86 13.40
N ILE A 128 10.18 5.45 12.94
CA ILE A 128 9.49 5.02 11.70
C ILE A 128 10.47 5.06 10.51
N LYS A 129 11.34 6.06 10.44
CA LYS A 129 12.34 6.17 9.38
C LYS A 129 13.39 5.06 9.44
N ASP A 130 13.79 4.64 10.62
CA ASP A 130 14.70 3.50 10.80
C ASP A 130 14.05 2.19 10.35
N MET A 131 12.76 1.99 10.69
CA MET A 131 11.97 0.85 10.20
C MET A 131 11.93 0.81 8.67
N VAL A 132 11.67 1.95 8.04
CA VAL A 132 11.64 2.11 6.57
C VAL A 132 13.01 1.87 5.95
N ASN A 133 14.09 2.35 6.56
CA ASN A 133 15.46 2.08 6.09
C ASN A 133 15.80 0.58 6.15
N ALA A 134 15.35 -0.13 7.19
CA ALA A 134 15.53 -1.57 7.30
C ALA A 134 14.71 -2.33 6.24
N GLN A 135 13.47 -1.90 5.98
CA GLN A 135 12.63 -2.46 4.91
C GLN A 135 13.25 -2.24 3.53
N ARG A 136 13.85 -1.06 3.27
CA ARG A 136 14.56 -0.79 2.02
C ARG A 136 15.72 -1.75 1.82
N ASN A 137 16.48 -2.05 2.88
CA ASN A 137 17.56 -3.03 2.81
C ASN A 137 17.03 -4.46 2.54
N LEU A 138 15.84 -4.83 3.05
CA LEU A 138 15.18 -6.08 2.68
C LEU A 138 14.77 -6.09 1.21
N VAL A 139 14.18 -5.02 0.69
CA VAL A 139 13.78 -4.90 -0.73
C VAL A 139 15.00 -5.04 -1.64
N ASP A 140 16.15 -4.42 -1.26
CA ASP A 140 17.43 -4.57 -1.96
C ASP A 140 17.94 -6.03 -1.91
N HIS A 141 17.82 -6.70 -0.74
CA HIS A 141 18.20 -8.11 -0.56
C HIS A 141 17.38 -9.04 -1.48
N LEU A 142 16.10 -8.74 -1.70
CA LEU A 142 15.23 -9.45 -2.63
C LEU A 142 15.52 -9.12 -4.12
N GLY A 143 16.42 -8.17 -4.38
CA GLY A 143 16.82 -7.75 -5.72
C GLY A 143 15.70 -7.00 -6.45
N ILE A 144 14.90 -6.21 -5.73
CA ILE A 144 13.80 -5.42 -6.29
C ILE A 144 14.25 -3.95 -6.32
N ASP A 145 14.36 -3.38 -7.51
CA ASP A 145 14.81 -2.00 -7.69
C ASP A 145 13.69 -0.99 -7.42
N GLN A 146 12.47 -1.29 -7.84
CA GLN A 146 11.32 -0.41 -7.67
C GLN A 146 10.07 -1.21 -7.30
N LEU A 147 9.41 -0.81 -6.21
CA LEU A 147 8.13 -1.36 -5.78
C LEU A 147 6.99 -0.81 -6.65
N PHE A 148 6.05 -1.66 -7.02
CA PHE A 148 4.81 -1.25 -7.64
C PHE A 148 3.99 -0.37 -6.69
N ALA A 149 3.90 -0.79 -5.42
CA ALA A 149 3.24 -0.01 -4.37
C ALA A 149 3.84 -0.28 -2.99
N VAL A 150 3.66 0.67 -2.08
CA VAL A 150 3.80 0.48 -0.64
C VAL A 150 2.44 0.80 0.00
N ALA A 151 1.94 -0.07 0.86
CA ALA A 151 0.62 0.06 1.47
C ALA A 151 0.64 -0.27 2.96
N GLY A 152 -0.15 0.43 3.76
CA GLY A 152 -0.27 0.16 5.17
C GLY A 152 -1.33 0.99 5.88
N GLY A 153 -1.83 0.46 6.99
CA GLY A 153 -2.81 1.13 7.84
C GLY A 153 -2.21 1.56 9.19
N SER A 154 -2.74 2.63 9.79
CA SER A 154 -2.29 3.11 11.10
C SER A 154 -0.80 3.45 11.09
N MET A 155 0.01 2.91 12.00
CA MET A 155 1.48 3.00 11.96
C MET A 155 2.05 2.54 10.59
N GLY A 156 1.40 1.59 9.93
CA GLY A 156 1.77 1.18 8.56
C GLY A 156 1.65 2.32 7.57
N GLY A 157 0.63 3.17 7.68
CA GLY A 157 0.46 4.36 6.86
C GLY A 157 1.54 5.42 7.10
N MET A 158 2.02 5.58 8.35
CA MET A 158 3.18 6.41 8.67
C MET A 158 4.44 5.90 7.94
N GLN A 159 4.65 4.57 7.94
CA GLN A 159 5.75 3.95 7.17
C GLN A 159 5.61 4.20 5.67
N VAL A 160 4.40 4.14 5.11
CA VAL A 160 4.14 4.44 3.67
C VAL A 160 4.53 5.88 3.34
N LEU A 161 4.12 6.86 4.14
CA LEU A 161 4.50 8.26 3.96
C LEU A 161 6.01 8.45 4.06
N GLN A 162 6.64 7.80 5.04
CA GLN A 162 8.10 7.85 5.20
C GLN A 162 8.84 7.20 4.01
N TRP A 163 8.33 6.08 3.47
CA TRP A 163 8.83 5.47 2.23
C TRP A 163 8.78 6.44 1.07
N SER A 164 7.63 7.10 0.88
CA SER A 164 7.40 8.06 -0.20
C SER A 164 8.35 9.26 -0.14
N LEU A 165 8.75 9.66 1.08
CA LEU A 165 9.71 10.75 1.30
C LEU A 165 11.16 10.32 1.19
N SER A 166 11.51 9.16 1.78
CA SER A 166 12.90 8.70 1.82
C SER A 166 13.36 8.12 0.50
N PHE A 167 12.45 7.51 -0.26
CA PHE A 167 12.76 6.75 -1.47
C PHE A 167 11.74 7.00 -2.60
N PRO A 168 11.51 8.26 -3.01
CA PRO A 168 10.46 8.62 -3.97
C PRO A 168 10.57 7.88 -5.32
N GLU A 169 11.79 7.57 -5.78
CA GLU A 169 12.04 6.88 -7.05
C GLU A 169 11.95 5.35 -6.93
N ARG A 170 11.83 4.82 -5.69
CA ARG A 170 11.81 3.39 -5.42
C ARG A 170 10.40 2.81 -5.34
N MET A 171 9.36 3.61 -5.58
CA MET A 171 7.98 3.18 -5.56
C MET A 171 7.11 4.01 -6.51
N LYS A 172 6.14 3.36 -7.16
CA LYS A 172 5.22 4.02 -8.10
C LYS A 172 3.95 4.52 -7.40
N ARG A 173 3.42 3.77 -6.44
CA ARG A 173 2.14 4.05 -5.76
C ARG A 173 2.28 3.95 -4.24
N ALA A 174 1.52 4.78 -3.53
CA ALA A 174 1.39 4.77 -2.08
C ALA A 174 -0.07 4.58 -1.68
N VAL A 175 -0.33 3.73 -0.68
CA VAL A 175 -1.67 3.55 -0.09
C VAL A 175 -1.58 3.77 1.41
N VAL A 176 -2.08 4.91 1.87
CA VAL A 176 -2.10 5.35 3.27
C VAL A 176 -3.51 5.14 3.82
N ILE A 177 -3.68 4.34 4.87
CA ILE A 177 -5.01 3.96 5.38
C ILE A 177 -5.11 4.31 6.86
N ALA A 178 -6.16 5.02 7.28
CA ALA A 178 -6.46 5.32 8.68
C ALA A 178 -5.20 5.77 9.45
N SER A 179 -4.52 6.82 8.96
CA SER A 179 -3.20 7.24 9.45
C SER A 179 -3.06 8.77 9.41
N SER A 180 -1.95 9.26 9.92
CA SER A 180 -1.62 10.68 9.97
C SER A 180 -0.18 10.94 9.52
N ALA A 181 0.13 12.19 9.20
CA ALA A 181 1.49 12.62 8.88
C ALA A 181 2.33 13.00 10.11
N TYR A 182 1.73 13.04 11.29
CA TYR A 182 2.36 13.29 12.57
C TYR A 182 1.52 12.71 13.71
N SER A 183 2.13 12.44 14.85
CA SER A 183 1.41 11.99 16.04
C SER A 183 0.78 13.16 16.78
N SER A 184 -0.55 13.14 16.93
CA SER A 184 -1.29 14.16 17.67
C SER A 184 -1.01 14.07 19.18
N PRO A 185 -1.23 15.16 19.93
CA PRO A 185 -1.13 15.13 21.39
C PRO A 185 -2.00 14.05 22.05
N GLN A 186 -3.18 13.75 21.48
CA GLN A 186 -4.08 12.70 21.95
C GLN A 186 -3.45 11.31 21.78
N GLN A 187 -2.89 11.02 20.62
CA GLN A 187 -2.21 9.75 20.33
C GLN A 187 -1.00 9.56 21.26
N ILE A 188 -0.17 10.60 21.41
CA ILE A 188 0.97 10.60 22.33
C ILE A 188 0.52 10.35 23.77
N ALA A 189 -0.60 10.96 24.21
CA ALA A 189 -1.14 10.78 25.56
C ALA A 189 -1.56 9.33 25.82
N PHE A 190 -2.30 8.70 24.92
CA PHE A 190 -2.68 7.28 25.03
C PHE A 190 -1.45 6.37 25.08
N ASN A 191 -0.48 6.58 24.20
CA ASN A 191 0.77 5.83 24.19
C ASN A 191 1.54 6.03 25.50
N ALA A 192 1.60 7.25 26.02
CA ALA A 192 2.27 7.56 27.30
C ALA A 192 1.64 6.81 28.48
N VAL A 193 0.29 6.76 28.57
CA VAL A 193 -0.41 6.01 29.62
C VAL A 193 -0.13 4.50 29.48
N GLY A 194 -0.17 3.94 28.27
CA GLY A 194 0.17 2.54 28.02
C GLY A 194 1.61 2.19 28.44
N ARG A 195 2.58 3.03 28.05
CA ARG A 195 3.98 2.85 28.50
C ARG A 195 4.11 2.96 30.02
N ARG A 196 3.41 3.90 30.63
CA ARG A 196 3.43 4.07 32.10
C ARG A 196 2.88 2.83 32.81
N ALA A 197 1.82 2.20 32.28
CA ALA A 197 1.28 0.97 32.83
C ALA A 197 2.34 -0.15 32.84
N ILE A 198 3.07 -0.33 31.75
CA ILE A 198 4.15 -1.34 31.66
C ILE A 198 5.30 -1.02 32.63
N ILE A 199 5.79 0.20 32.63
CA ILE A 199 6.94 0.62 33.46
C ILE A 199 6.60 0.53 34.95
N SER A 200 5.35 0.71 35.34
CA SER A 200 4.88 0.62 36.75
C SER A 200 4.63 -0.83 37.18
N ASP A 201 4.65 -1.80 36.30
CA ASP A 201 4.51 -3.21 36.65
C ASP A 201 5.82 -3.69 37.32
N PRO A 202 5.78 -4.21 38.57
CA PRO A 202 6.98 -4.69 39.28
C PRO A 202 7.77 -5.75 38.47
N GLU A 203 7.08 -6.56 37.68
CA GLU A 203 7.71 -7.62 36.86
C GLU A 203 8.43 -7.07 35.62
N TRP A 204 8.28 -5.78 35.29
CA TRP A 204 9.04 -5.15 34.21
C TRP A 204 10.56 -5.07 34.51
N ARG A 205 10.94 -4.90 35.80
CA ARG A 205 12.32 -4.99 36.26
C ARG A 205 13.30 -4.13 35.46
N GLU A 206 12.92 -2.87 35.20
CA GLU A 206 13.71 -1.95 34.38
C GLU A 206 14.03 -2.50 32.97
N GLY A 207 13.14 -3.34 32.41
CA GLY A 207 13.28 -3.97 31.09
C GLY A 207 14.08 -5.28 31.08
N ASP A 208 14.58 -5.74 32.24
CA ASP A 208 15.35 -7.02 32.38
C ASP A 208 14.47 -8.16 32.93
N TYR A 209 13.46 -8.55 32.17
CA TYR A 209 12.53 -9.63 32.56
C TYR A 209 12.66 -10.90 31.71
N TYR A 210 13.48 -10.91 30.66
CA TYR A 210 13.65 -12.09 29.81
C TYR A 210 14.22 -13.29 30.60
N GLY A 211 13.54 -14.45 30.43
CA GLY A 211 13.84 -15.64 31.23
C GLY A 211 13.30 -15.62 32.66
N LYS A 212 12.47 -14.63 32.99
CA LYS A 212 11.77 -14.45 34.29
C LYS A 212 10.27 -14.27 34.02
N SER A 213 9.48 -13.91 35.03
CA SER A 213 8.10 -13.47 34.86
C SER A 213 8.04 -12.14 34.07
N SER A 214 7.13 -12.05 33.09
CA SER A 214 6.95 -10.85 32.25
C SER A 214 5.96 -9.86 32.90
N PRO A 215 6.04 -8.55 32.57
CA PRO A 215 5.14 -7.51 33.08
C PRO A 215 3.73 -7.63 32.43
N SER A 216 3.07 -8.73 32.73
CA SER A 216 1.81 -9.12 32.09
C SER A 216 0.66 -8.17 32.42
N ASN A 217 0.59 -7.68 33.68
CA ASN A 217 -0.47 -6.75 34.07
C ASN A 217 -0.31 -5.40 33.36
N GLY A 218 0.89 -4.86 33.32
CA GLY A 218 1.18 -3.58 32.66
C GLY A 218 0.91 -3.65 31.15
N LEU A 219 1.35 -4.74 30.48
CA LEU A 219 1.12 -4.95 29.06
C LEU A 219 -0.37 -5.18 28.74
N SER A 220 -1.09 -5.92 29.60
CA SER A 220 -2.54 -6.11 29.49
C SER A 220 -3.27 -4.78 29.57
N LEU A 221 -2.98 -3.95 30.58
CA LEU A 221 -3.57 -2.61 30.71
C LEU A 221 -3.26 -1.71 29.50
N ALA A 222 -2.04 -1.72 29.00
CA ALA A 222 -1.68 -0.96 27.81
C ALA A 222 -2.51 -1.41 26.59
N ARG A 223 -2.78 -2.70 26.43
CA ARG A 223 -3.63 -3.24 25.38
C ARG A 223 -5.10 -2.85 25.56
N MET A 224 -5.62 -2.88 26.80
CA MET A 224 -6.99 -2.46 27.09
C MET A 224 -7.22 -1.00 26.69
N ILE A 225 -6.29 -0.10 27.01
CA ILE A 225 -6.31 1.30 26.55
C ILE A 225 -6.35 1.39 25.03
N GLY A 226 -5.51 0.61 24.34
CA GLY A 226 -5.52 0.54 22.89
C GLY A 226 -6.88 0.14 22.34
N HIS A 227 -7.53 -0.90 22.90
CA HIS A 227 -8.85 -1.34 22.43
C HIS A 227 -9.96 -0.30 22.64
N ILE A 228 -9.86 0.54 23.67
CA ILE A 228 -10.78 1.69 23.85
C ILE A 228 -10.63 2.65 22.66
N THR A 229 -9.42 2.89 22.19
CA THR A 229 -9.17 3.83 21.08
C THR A 229 -9.47 3.25 19.71
N TYR A 230 -9.49 1.93 19.56
CA TYR A 230 -9.72 1.26 18.26
C TYR A 230 -11.19 1.15 17.89
N LEU A 231 -12.10 1.15 18.86
CA LEU A 231 -13.55 1.07 18.64
C LEU A 231 -14.19 2.45 18.75
N SER A 232 -15.19 2.72 17.93
CA SER A 232 -16.03 3.91 18.10
C SER A 232 -17.00 3.73 19.27
N ASP A 233 -17.57 4.84 19.76
CA ASP A 233 -18.64 4.84 20.76
C ASP A 233 -19.84 4.01 20.30
N GLU A 234 -20.24 4.19 19.04
CA GLU A 234 -21.34 3.43 18.43
C GLU A 234 -21.06 1.92 18.39
N SER A 235 -19.81 1.52 18.07
CA SER A 235 -19.40 0.12 18.09
C SER A 235 -19.42 -0.45 19.51
N MET A 236 -18.90 0.30 20.49
CA MET A 236 -18.93 -0.07 21.90
C MET A 236 -20.37 -0.25 22.39
N TYR A 237 -21.25 0.70 22.07
CA TYR A 237 -22.67 0.62 22.45
C TYR A 237 -23.38 -0.56 21.78
N SER A 238 -23.20 -0.76 20.49
CA SER A 238 -23.81 -1.87 19.76
C SER A 238 -23.36 -3.23 20.28
N LYS A 239 -22.06 -3.39 20.54
CA LYS A 239 -21.47 -4.65 21.04
C LYS A 239 -21.86 -4.96 22.47
N PHE A 240 -21.82 -3.99 23.35
CA PHE A 240 -21.90 -4.23 24.80
C PHE A 240 -23.09 -3.53 25.45
N GLY A 241 -23.43 -2.31 25.07
CA GLY A 241 -24.43 -1.48 25.76
C GLY A 241 -24.08 -1.39 27.24
N ARG A 242 -25.08 -1.64 28.09
CA ARG A 242 -24.91 -1.80 29.55
C ARG A 242 -25.18 -3.22 30.01
N ARG A 243 -24.95 -4.22 29.14
CA ARG A 243 -25.22 -5.62 29.47
C ARG A 243 -24.27 -6.13 30.52
N LEU A 244 -24.84 -6.87 31.49
CA LEU A 244 -24.09 -7.55 32.53
C LEU A 244 -23.42 -8.82 31.98
N GLN A 245 -22.27 -9.17 32.55
CA GLN A 245 -21.52 -10.37 32.23
C GLN A 245 -21.97 -11.52 33.15
N ASP A 246 -22.74 -12.46 32.59
CA ASP A 246 -23.19 -13.67 33.30
C ASP A 246 -23.85 -13.40 34.68
N LYS A 247 -24.53 -12.24 34.82
CA LYS A 247 -25.19 -11.78 36.04
C LYS A 247 -26.58 -11.23 35.71
N GLU A 248 -27.52 -11.33 36.66
CA GLU A 248 -28.87 -10.74 36.56
C GLU A 248 -28.95 -9.35 37.18
N SER A 249 -28.01 -9.02 38.08
CA SER A 249 -27.96 -7.73 38.78
C SER A 249 -26.53 -7.30 39.05
N ILE A 250 -26.35 -6.01 39.32
CA ILE A 250 -25.06 -5.41 39.70
C ILE A 250 -24.59 -5.98 41.02
N GLY A 251 -23.28 -6.36 41.10
CA GLY A 251 -22.72 -7.05 42.27
C GLY A 251 -22.38 -6.10 43.41
N TYR A 252 -22.22 -4.78 43.18
CA TYR A 252 -21.79 -3.78 44.17
C TYR A 252 -20.43 -4.10 44.84
N ASP A 253 -19.56 -4.78 44.06
CA ASP A 253 -18.18 -5.09 44.43
C ASP A 253 -17.19 -4.63 43.35
N PHE A 254 -15.90 -4.99 43.45
CA PHE A 254 -14.88 -4.66 42.47
C PHE A 254 -14.65 -5.76 41.40
N ASN A 255 -15.51 -6.76 41.36
CA ASN A 255 -15.47 -7.79 40.29
C ASN A 255 -16.11 -7.27 39.00
N THR A 256 -15.87 -7.99 37.90
CA THR A 256 -16.47 -7.69 36.59
C THR A 256 -17.98 -7.76 36.63
N ASP A 257 -18.64 -6.66 36.34
CA ASP A 257 -20.10 -6.60 36.19
C ASP A 257 -20.52 -6.52 34.73
N PHE A 258 -19.83 -5.74 33.91
CA PHE A 258 -20.26 -5.46 32.54
C PHE A 258 -19.50 -6.26 31.49
N GLN A 259 -20.16 -6.59 30.39
CA GLN A 259 -19.55 -7.31 29.26
C GLN A 259 -18.33 -6.58 28.67
N VAL A 260 -18.33 -5.26 28.67
CA VAL A 260 -17.19 -4.46 28.15
C VAL A 260 -15.94 -4.65 29.01
N GLU A 261 -16.08 -4.81 30.32
CA GLU A 261 -14.93 -5.07 31.23
C GLU A 261 -14.31 -6.44 30.93
N SER A 262 -15.17 -7.47 30.79
CA SER A 262 -14.73 -8.82 30.40
C SER A 262 -14.05 -8.83 29.03
N TYR A 263 -14.61 -8.11 28.06
CA TYR A 263 -14.01 -7.96 26.74
C TYR A 263 -12.61 -7.35 26.80
N LEU A 264 -12.45 -6.23 27.51
CA LEU A 264 -11.16 -5.55 27.62
C LEU A 264 -10.11 -6.44 28.31
N SER A 265 -10.49 -7.11 29.41
CA SER A 265 -9.60 -8.06 30.10
C SER A 265 -9.18 -9.20 29.15
N HIS A 266 -10.11 -9.80 28.41
CA HIS A 266 -9.79 -10.83 27.44
C HIS A 266 -8.82 -10.36 26.34
N GLN A 267 -9.00 -9.14 25.85
CA GLN A 267 -8.09 -8.56 24.84
C GLN A 267 -6.69 -8.34 25.42
N GLY A 268 -6.60 -7.87 26.65
CA GLY A 268 -5.34 -7.69 27.37
C GLY A 268 -4.61 -9.03 27.55
N ASP A 269 -5.27 -10.03 28.11
CA ASP A 269 -4.72 -11.36 28.40
C ASP A 269 -4.29 -12.10 27.13
N SER A 270 -5.04 -11.94 26.05
CA SER A 270 -4.70 -12.50 24.73
C SER A 270 -3.45 -11.84 24.14
N PHE A 271 -3.29 -10.54 24.36
CA PHE A 271 -2.14 -9.78 23.84
C PHE A 271 -0.84 -10.15 24.53
N VAL A 272 -0.85 -10.30 25.85
CA VAL A 272 0.31 -10.72 26.65
C VAL A 272 0.93 -12.02 26.16
N LYS A 273 0.13 -12.95 25.66
CA LYS A 273 0.60 -14.25 25.14
C LYS A 273 1.41 -14.14 23.83
N ARG A 274 1.28 -13.04 23.10
CA ARG A 274 1.84 -12.90 21.75
C ARG A 274 2.70 -11.67 21.52
N PHE A 275 2.81 -10.76 22.50
CA PHE A 275 3.54 -9.51 22.32
C PHE A 275 4.53 -9.28 23.47
N ASP A 276 5.61 -8.58 23.18
CA ASP A 276 6.68 -8.26 24.10
C ASP A 276 6.53 -6.83 24.66
N ALA A 277 6.64 -6.67 25.97
CA ALA A 277 6.42 -5.39 26.62
C ALA A 277 7.47 -4.33 26.25
N ASN A 278 8.75 -4.71 26.15
CA ASN A 278 9.77 -3.76 25.71
C ASN A 278 9.53 -3.35 24.24
N SER A 279 9.19 -4.29 23.36
CA SER A 279 8.82 -3.95 21.98
C SER A 279 7.64 -2.98 21.91
N TYR A 280 6.64 -3.11 22.79
CA TYR A 280 5.55 -2.15 22.89
C TYR A 280 6.05 -0.74 23.23
N LEU A 281 6.99 -0.65 24.21
CA LEU A 281 7.60 0.64 24.59
C LEU A 281 8.32 1.30 23.40
N TYR A 282 9.15 0.53 22.68
CA TYR A 282 9.93 1.04 21.54
C TYR A 282 9.05 1.45 20.37
N ILE A 283 8.10 0.61 19.98
CA ILE A 283 7.23 0.91 18.84
C ILE A 283 6.31 2.09 19.10
N THR A 284 5.70 2.19 20.31
CA THR A 284 4.88 3.35 20.65
C THR A 284 5.71 4.63 20.76
N LYS A 285 6.99 4.53 21.11
CA LYS A 285 7.91 5.67 21.11
C LYS A 285 8.26 6.10 19.68
N ALA A 286 8.47 5.13 18.76
CA ALA A 286 8.68 5.42 17.35
C ALA A 286 7.46 6.13 16.72
N ILE A 287 6.24 5.74 17.12
CA ILE A 287 5.01 6.41 16.70
C ILE A 287 4.98 7.85 17.24
N ASP A 288 5.26 8.07 18.52
CA ASP A 288 5.24 9.41 19.13
C ASP A 288 6.23 10.39 18.48
N TYR A 289 7.38 9.88 18.02
CA TYR A 289 8.41 10.70 17.36
C TYR A 289 8.10 11.01 15.91
N PHE A 290 7.08 10.37 15.32
CA PHE A 290 6.74 10.58 13.94
C PHE A 290 6.11 11.94 13.72
N ASP A 291 6.79 12.79 12.96
CA ASP A 291 6.33 14.09 12.51
C ASP A 291 6.98 14.41 11.16
N LEU A 292 6.14 14.65 10.16
CA LEU A 292 6.58 14.99 8.81
C LEU A 292 6.45 16.48 8.50
N ASN A 293 6.09 17.32 9.47
CA ASN A 293 6.15 18.76 9.28
C ASN A 293 7.62 19.21 9.11
N GLU A 294 7.83 20.13 8.20
CA GLU A 294 9.11 20.82 8.00
C GLU A 294 8.86 22.33 8.11
N GLU A 295 9.54 22.98 9.04
CA GLU A 295 9.32 24.40 9.38
C GLU A 295 7.81 24.69 9.64
N ASP A 296 7.18 23.87 10.48
CA ASP A 296 5.75 23.95 10.83
C ASP A 296 4.78 23.83 9.64
N SER A 297 5.23 23.24 8.53
CA SER A 297 4.44 23.08 7.30
C SER A 297 4.43 21.64 6.79
N LEU A 298 3.25 21.02 6.75
CA LEU A 298 3.07 19.72 6.16
C LEU A 298 3.27 19.75 4.63
N ILE A 299 2.87 20.84 3.96
CA ILE A 299 3.10 21.02 2.52
C ILE A 299 4.59 20.94 2.22
N LYS A 300 5.43 21.61 3.02
CA LYS A 300 6.88 21.59 2.89
C LYS A 300 7.44 20.20 3.16
N GLY A 301 7.01 19.57 4.24
CA GLY A 301 7.42 18.23 4.64
C GLY A 301 7.12 17.16 3.58
N LEU A 302 6.00 17.25 2.87
CA LEU A 302 5.62 16.29 1.83
C LEU A 302 6.09 16.66 0.41
N SER A 303 6.86 17.72 0.24
CA SER A 303 7.24 18.28 -1.08
C SER A 303 8.06 17.33 -1.97
N ARG A 304 8.74 16.32 -1.39
CA ARG A 304 9.54 15.35 -2.12
C ARG A 304 8.78 14.13 -2.61
N ILE A 305 7.51 13.94 -2.18
CA ILE A 305 6.69 12.81 -2.61
C ILE A 305 6.40 12.91 -4.10
N ARG A 306 6.55 11.79 -4.82
CA ARG A 306 6.33 11.68 -6.28
C ARG A 306 5.34 10.56 -6.63
N SER A 307 5.15 9.60 -5.72
CA SER A 307 4.27 8.45 -5.95
C SER A 307 2.81 8.87 -6.12
N ASN A 308 2.10 8.23 -7.05
CA ASN A 308 0.63 8.33 -7.11
C ASN A 308 0.08 7.79 -5.78
N THR A 309 -0.67 8.60 -5.04
CA THR A 309 -1.04 8.30 -3.66
C THR A 309 -2.56 8.11 -3.51
N MET A 310 -2.98 7.08 -2.79
CA MET A 310 -4.33 6.93 -2.28
C MET A 310 -4.32 7.08 -0.76
N VAL A 311 -5.20 7.93 -0.25
CA VAL A 311 -5.42 8.12 1.18
C VAL A 311 -6.84 7.64 1.51
N ILE A 312 -6.94 6.67 2.43
CA ILE A 312 -8.21 6.07 2.86
C ILE A 312 -8.42 6.40 4.33
N ALA A 313 -9.48 7.13 4.64
CA ALA A 313 -9.93 7.39 6.01
C ALA A 313 -11.03 6.40 6.43
N VAL A 314 -11.34 6.36 7.71
CA VAL A 314 -12.50 5.65 8.27
C VAL A 314 -13.42 6.67 8.95
N SER A 315 -14.70 6.67 8.62
CA SER A 315 -15.66 7.71 9.03
C SER A 315 -15.80 7.86 10.55
N SER A 316 -15.70 6.78 11.31
CA SER A 316 -15.86 6.75 12.77
C SER A 316 -14.55 6.61 13.53
N ASP A 317 -13.41 6.73 12.85
CA ASP A 317 -12.09 6.68 13.49
C ASP A 317 -11.86 7.95 14.31
N TRP A 318 -11.73 7.80 15.62
CA TRP A 318 -11.44 8.91 16.52
C TRP A 318 -10.00 8.91 17.07
N LEU A 319 -9.24 7.80 16.79
CA LEU A 319 -7.81 7.74 17.05
C LEU A 319 -7.02 8.45 15.93
N TYR A 320 -7.38 8.20 14.66
CA TYR A 320 -6.89 8.91 13.47
C TYR A 320 -8.07 9.51 12.70
N PRO A 321 -8.65 10.61 13.19
CA PRO A 321 -9.86 11.19 12.62
C PRO A 321 -9.70 11.55 11.14
N PRO A 322 -10.77 11.50 10.33
CA PRO A 322 -10.72 11.76 8.89
C PRO A 322 -10.04 13.08 8.50
N TYR A 323 -10.08 14.12 9.35
CA TYR A 323 -9.42 15.38 9.05
C TYR A 323 -7.89 15.24 8.91
N GLN A 324 -7.24 14.30 9.66
CA GLN A 324 -5.79 14.06 9.51
C GLN A 324 -5.45 13.46 8.15
N SER A 325 -6.29 12.58 7.62
CA SER A 325 -6.18 12.07 6.25
C SER A 325 -6.40 13.19 5.22
N GLN A 326 -7.33 14.11 5.46
CA GLN A 326 -7.59 15.26 4.58
C GLN A 326 -6.42 16.26 4.59
N GLU A 327 -5.73 16.46 5.72
CA GLU A 327 -4.49 17.24 5.78
C GLU A 327 -3.41 16.68 4.86
N ILE A 328 -3.21 15.34 4.85
CA ILE A 328 -2.29 14.67 3.92
C ILE A 328 -2.69 14.94 2.47
N VAL A 329 -3.96 14.76 2.12
CA VAL A 329 -4.48 15.00 0.77
C VAL A 329 -4.25 16.46 0.34
N THR A 330 -4.56 17.41 1.22
CA THR A 330 -4.37 18.85 0.96
C THR A 330 -2.90 19.17 0.69
N ALA A 331 -1.99 18.66 1.53
CA ALA A 331 -0.56 18.90 1.38
C ALA A 331 0.02 18.26 0.11
N LEU A 332 -0.41 17.04 -0.24
CA LEU A 332 -0.01 16.37 -1.48
C LEU A 332 -0.52 17.10 -2.71
N SER A 333 -1.80 17.53 -2.71
CA SER A 333 -2.39 18.29 -3.81
C SER A 333 -1.69 19.64 -4.02
N ALA A 334 -1.33 20.34 -2.95
CA ALA A 334 -0.55 21.58 -3.02
C ALA A 334 0.84 21.38 -3.64
N ASN A 335 1.40 20.20 -3.54
CA ASN A 335 2.66 19.79 -4.17
C ASN A 335 2.49 19.19 -5.58
N ASN A 336 1.30 19.29 -6.19
CA ASN A 336 0.96 18.70 -7.49
C ASN A 336 1.15 17.17 -7.55
N VAL A 337 1.08 16.48 -6.42
CA VAL A 337 1.10 15.01 -6.38
C VAL A 337 -0.28 14.49 -6.77
N LYS A 338 -0.33 13.49 -7.67
CA LYS A 338 -1.58 12.80 -8.01
C LYS A 338 -2.09 12.04 -6.78
N VAL A 339 -3.17 12.53 -6.16
CA VAL A 339 -3.74 11.95 -4.95
C VAL A 339 -5.23 11.64 -5.12
N LYS A 340 -5.66 10.47 -4.61
CA LYS A 340 -7.07 10.08 -4.47
C LYS A 340 -7.42 9.98 -3.00
N TYR A 341 -8.59 10.49 -2.61
CA TYR A 341 -9.17 10.31 -1.28
C TYR A 341 -10.34 9.35 -1.33
N ALA A 342 -10.42 8.47 -0.35
CA ALA A 342 -11.58 7.62 -0.14
C ALA A 342 -11.90 7.54 1.37
N GLU A 343 -13.15 7.23 1.69
CA GLU A 343 -13.59 7.09 3.07
C GLU A 343 -14.40 5.80 3.24
N ILE A 344 -13.90 4.89 4.07
CA ILE A 344 -14.64 3.70 4.49
C ILE A 344 -15.74 4.16 5.46
N LYS A 345 -17.00 3.99 5.05
CA LYS A 345 -18.16 4.26 5.89
C LYS A 345 -18.39 3.07 6.82
N SER A 346 -18.10 3.25 8.09
CA SER A 346 -18.19 2.20 9.09
C SER A 346 -18.35 2.78 10.48
N ASN A 347 -19.00 2.06 11.36
CA ASN A 347 -19.11 2.37 12.80
C ASN A 347 -18.08 1.60 13.64
N TYR A 348 -17.19 0.81 13.03
CA TYR A 348 -16.20 0.00 13.77
C TYR A 348 -15.03 0.78 14.34
N GLY A 349 -14.90 2.09 14.07
CA GLY A 349 -13.79 2.90 14.51
C GLY A 349 -12.51 2.61 13.73
N HIS A 350 -11.35 2.76 14.38
CA HIS A 350 -10.04 2.56 13.76
C HIS A 350 -9.85 1.19 13.13
N ASP A 351 -10.36 0.12 13.77
CA ASP A 351 -10.21 -1.25 13.28
C ASP A 351 -10.98 -1.54 11.97
N ALA A 352 -11.81 -0.60 11.48
CA ALA A 352 -12.59 -0.79 10.27
C ALA A 352 -11.74 -1.18 9.05
N PHE A 353 -10.51 -0.68 8.91
CA PHE A 353 -9.64 -1.05 7.79
C PHE A 353 -9.19 -2.52 7.81
N LEU A 354 -9.36 -3.21 8.94
CA LEU A 354 -9.11 -4.65 9.07
C LEU A 354 -10.37 -5.49 8.85
N VAL A 355 -11.56 -4.94 9.08
CA VAL A 355 -12.83 -5.71 9.05
C VAL A 355 -13.74 -5.37 7.88
N GLU A 356 -13.72 -4.13 7.38
CA GLU A 356 -14.53 -3.67 6.25
C GLU A 356 -13.91 -4.04 4.89
N SER A 357 -13.65 -5.33 4.70
CA SER A 357 -12.92 -5.83 3.54
C SER A 357 -13.60 -5.52 2.21
N GLY A 358 -14.92 -5.42 2.16
CA GLY A 358 -15.66 -5.11 0.93
C GLY A 358 -15.30 -3.75 0.35
N GLN A 359 -15.44 -2.68 1.15
CA GLN A 359 -15.11 -1.31 0.76
C GLN A 359 -13.61 -1.15 0.52
N LEU A 360 -12.78 -1.69 1.42
CA LEU A 360 -11.33 -1.64 1.27
C LEU A 360 -10.87 -2.29 -0.05
N ASN A 361 -11.28 -3.53 -0.32
CA ASN A 361 -10.90 -4.24 -1.53
C ASN A 361 -11.41 -3.53 -2.80
N TYR A 362 -12.59 -2.89 -2.75
CA TYR A 362 -13.07 -2.09 -3.86
C TYR A 362 -12.12 -0.94 -4.17
N HIS A 363 -11.76 -0.11 -3.19
CA HIS A 363 -10.86 1.02 -3.38
C HIS A 363 -9.46 0.59 -3.81
N LEU A 364 -8.92 -0.48 -3.21
CA LEU A 364 -7.62 -1.04 -3.58
C LEU A 364 -7.59 -1.53 -5.03
N ARG A 365 -8.61 -2.31 -5.47
CA ARG A 365 -8.69 -2.79 -6.86
C ARG A 365 -8.78 -1.64 -7.85
N GLN A 366 -9.54 -0.59 -7.54
CA GLN A 366 -9.63 0.61 -8.38
C GLN A 366 -8.32 1.39 -8.50
N PHE A 367 -7.50 1.36 -7.46
CA PHE A 367 -6.25 2.10 -7.42
C PHE A 367 -5.03 1.30 -7.88
N LEU A 368 -4.95 0.03 -7.47
CA LEU A 368 -3.86 -0.88 -7.82
C LEU A 368 -4.15 -1.67 -9.09
N GLY A 369 -5.39 -1.60 -9.60
CA GLY A 369 -5.80 -2.24 -10.83
C GLY A 369 -4.88 -1.81 -11.96
N ARG A 370 -4.06 -2.76 -12.46
CA ARG A 370 -3.22 -2.56 -13.63
C ARG A 370 -4.10 -2.77 -14.87
N THR A 371 -4.63 -1.70 -15.42
CA THR A 371 -5.18 -1.76 -16.77
C THR A 371 -4.01 -1.62 -17.72
N VAL A 372 -3.70 -2.67 -18.45
CA VAL A 372 -2.67 -2.63 -19.50
C VAL A 372 -3.30 -2.26 -20.83
N VAL A 373 -2.46 -1.74 -21.73
CA VAL A 373 -2.89 -1.36 -23.08
C VAL A 373 -3.63 -2.49 -23.79
N GLY A 374 -3.17 -3.74 -23.60
CA GLY A 374 -3.81 -4.95 -24.18
C GLY A 374 -5.24 -5.20 -23.74
N ASP A 375 -5.62 -4.73 -22.52
CA ASP A 375 -7.00 -4.87 -22.02
C ASP A 375 -7.99 -3.96 -22.75
N LEU A 376 -7.50 -2.88 -23.38
CA LEU A 376 -8.33 -1.81 -23.96
C LEU A 376 -8.11 -1.57 -25.44
N MET A 377 -6.99 -2.01 -26.00
CA MET A 377 -6.69 -1.79 -27.41
C MET A 377 -7.79 -2.38 -28.30
N SER A 378 -8.06 -1.70 -29.40
CA SER A 378 -8.84 -2.29 -30.49
C SER A 378 -7.98 -3.33 -31.23
N ILE A 379 -8.44 -4.57 -31.32
CA ILE A 379 -7.83 -5.63 -32.11
C ILE A 379 -8.43 -5.61 -33.52
N ASN A 380 -7.78 -6.25 -34.48
CA ASN A 380 -8.23 -6.30 -35.90
C ASN A 380 -8.36 -4.90 -36.52
N VAL A 381 -7.44 -4.01 -36.21
CA VAL A 381 -7.41 -2.64 -36.74
C VAL A 381 -7.07 -2.68 -38.21
N PRO A 382 -7.81 -1.92 -39.06
CA PRO A 382 -7.44 -1.81 -40.45
C PRO A 382 -6.07 -1.15 -40.61
N THR A 383 -5.28 -1.67 -41.53
CA THR A 383 -3.94 -1.17 -41.84
C THR A 383 -3.86 -0.84 -43.33
N VAL A 384 -2.85 -0.06 -43.72
CA VAL A 384 -2.63 0.27 -45.14
C VAL A 384 -1.15 0.04 -45.50
N SER A 385 -0.89 -0.39 -46.71
CA SER A 385 0.49 -0.50 -47.22
C SER A 385 1.09 0.87 -47.49
N GLU A 386 2.37 1.05 -47.20
CA GLU A 386 3.12 2.28 -47.53
C GLU A 386 3.07 2.65 -49.02
N ARG A 387 2.79 1.65 -49.90
CA ARG A 387 2.65 1.82 -51.35
C ARG A 387 1.24 2.19 -51.80
N SER A 388 0.29 2.26 -50.89
CA SER A 388 -1.09 2.62 -51.22
C SER A 388 -1.23 4.11 -51.53
N THR A 389 -2.29 4.44 -52.27
CA THR A 389 -2.63 5.84 -52.57
C THR A 389 -3.34 6.50 -51.38
N ILE A 390 -3.30 7.82 -51.33
CA ILE A 390 -4.04 8.63 -50.35
C ILE A 390 -5.55 8.34 -50.45
N GLN A 391 -6.09 8.21 -51.66
CA GLN A 391 -7.51 7.89 -51.90
C GLN A 391 -7.88 6.52 -51.32
N ASN A 392 -6.98 5.50 -51.44
CA ASN A 392 -7.24 4.18 -50.87
C ASN A 392 -7.23 4.23 -49.30
N ALA A 393 -6.29 4.95 -48.72
CA ALA A 393 -6.29 5.17 -47.27
C ALA A 393 -7.56 5.87 -46.79
N ALA A 394 -7.98 6.93 -47.49
CA ALA A 394 -9.23 7.64 -47.18
C ALA A 394 -10.46 6.73 -47.28
N ARG A 395 -10.53 5.86 -48.32
CA ARG A 395 -11.61 4.91 -48.46
C ARG A 395 -11.66 3.92 -47.29
N ILE A 396 -10.50 3.35 -46.88
CA ILE A 396 -10.42 2.43 -45.75
C ILE A 396 -10.92 3.12 -44.46
N MET A 397 -10.53 4.39 -44.24
CA MET A 397 -10.99 5.16 -43.08
C MET A 397 -12.50 5.32 -43.09
N LEU A 398 -13.11 5.67 -44.22
CA LEU A 398 -14.56 5.84 -44.37
C LEU A 398 -15.30 4.52 -44.20
N ASP A 399 -14.86 3.46 -44.91
CA ASP A 399 -15.52 2.16 -44.88
C ASP A 399 -15.46 1.46 -43.52
N ARG A 400 -14.45 1.78 -42.71
CA ARG A 400 -14.20 1.19 -41.38
C ARG A 400 -14.50 2.14 -40.22
N GLU A 401 -14.94 3.36 -40.55
CA GLU A 401 -15.24 4.41 -39.53
C GLU A 401 -14.09 4.64 -38.55
N VAL A 402 -12.85 4.72 -39.07
CA VAL A 402 -11.65 4.93 -38.25
C VAL A 402 -10.91 6.20 -38.67
N ASN A 403 -10.31 6.87 -37.66
CA ASN A 403 -9.56 8.12 -37.84
C ASN A 403 -8.04 7.90 -37.91
N HIS A 404 -7.58 6.66 -37.71
CA HIS A 404 -6.15 6.33 -37.64
C HIS A 404 -5.91 5.03 -38.41
N LEU A 405 -4.90 5.00 -39.27
CA LEU A 405 -4.45 3.79 -39.94
C LEU A 405 -2.94 3.59 -39.72
N PRO A 406 -2.53 2.50 -39.06
CA PRO A 406 -1.15 2.06 -39.11
C PRO A 406 -0.73 1.75 -40.54
N VAL A 407 0.46 2.22 -40.96
CA VAL A 407 1.03 2.03 -42.28
C VAL A 407 2.12 0.96 -42.20
N LEU A 408 2.03 -0.04 -43.03
CA LEU A 408 2.91 -1.22 -43.03
C LEU A 408 3.85 -1.25 -44.21
N GLU A 409 5.07 -1.72 -43.98
CA GLU A 409 6.02 -2.15 -45.01
C GLU A 409 5.56 -3.44 -45.67
N ALA A 410 6.23 -3.83 -46.77
CA ALA A 410 5.95 -5.07 -47.47
C ALA A 410 6.17 -6.35 -46.61
N ASN A 411 6.99 -6.28 -45.57
CA ASN A 411 7.26 -7.38 -44.63
C ASN A 411 6.26 -7.40 -43.46
N GLY A 412 5.25 -6.49 -43.46
CA GLY A 412 4.23 -6.40 -42.43
C GLY A 412 4.63 -5.57 -41.18
N LYS A 413 5.83 -5.00 -41.09
CA LYS A 413 6.27 -4.15 -40.00
C LYS A 413 5.64 -2.77 -40.09
N LEU A 414 5.41 -2.18 -38.93
CA LEU A 414 4.94 -0.80 -38.81
C LEU A 414 6.00 0.19 -39.28
N THR A 415 5.65 1.04 -40.26
CA THR A 415 6.54 2.11 -40.75
C THR A 415 6.03 3.50 -40.45
N GLY A 416 4.74 3.67 -40.22
CA GLY A 416 4.12 4.97 -39.96
C GLY A 416 2.70 4.86 -39.44
N ILE A 417 2.10 5.99 -39.16
CA ILE A 417 0.66 6.14 -38.91
C ILE A 417 0.15 7.33 -39.75
N VAL A 418 -1.06 7.22 -40.27
CA VAL A 418 -1.77 8.30 -40.95
C VAL A 418 -3.12 8.52 -40.31
N THR A 419 -3.50 9.78 -40.16
CA THR A 419 -4.77 10.21 -39.56
C THR A 419 -5.71 10.79 -40.63
N SER A 420 -7.00 10.90 -40.31
CA SER A 420 -7.96 11.62 -41.19
C SER A 420 -7.54 13.10 -41.40
N TRP A 421 -6.89 13.72 -40.45
CA TRP A 421 -6.31 15.06 -40.60
C TRP A 421 -5.16 15.08 -41.62
N ASP A 422 -4.27 14.08 -41.62
CA ASP A 422 -3.17 13.99 -42.57
C ASP A 422 -3.70 13.81 -44.00
N ILE A 423 -4.78 13.03 -44.16
CA ILE A 423 -5.47 12.88 -45.44
C ILE A 423 -6.06 14.22 -45.90
N ALA A 424 -6.77 14.94 -45.02
CA ALA A 424 -7.34 16.25 -45.37
C ALA A 424 -6.23 17.25 -45.77
N ARG A 425 -5.13 17.26 -45.05
CA ARG A 425 -3.95 18.10 -45.31
C ARG A 425 -3.30 17.74 -46.65
N ALA A 426 -3.19 16.44 -46.95
CA ALA A 426 -2.62 15.94 -48.21
C ALA A 426 -3.42 16.42 -49.42
N VAL A 427 -4.75 16.34 -49.35
CA VAL A 427 -5.65 16.84 -50.42
C VAL A 427 -5.50 18.35 -50.58
N ALA A 428 -5.45 19.10 -49.46
CA ALA A 428 -5.31 20.58 -49.52
C ALA A 428 -3.95 21.03 -50.11
N LEU A 429 -2.87 20.27 -49.90
CA LEU A 429 -1.51 20.62 -50.35
C LEU A 429 -1.09 19.89 -51.63
N GLY A 430 -1.94 19.02 -52.20
CA GLY A 430 -1.68 18.33 -53.44
C GLY A 430 -0.65 17.19 -53.36
N TYR A 431 -0.47 16.59 -52.18
CA TYR A 431 0.39 15.41 -52.04
C TYR A 431 -0.25 14.19 -52.74
N SER A 432 0.59 13.33 -53.29
CA SER A 432 0.12 12.14 -54.02
C SER A 432 0.50 10.81 -53.38
N SER A 433 1.49 10.81 -52.51
CA SER A 433 2.02 9.60 -51.87
C SER A 433 1.72 9.61 -50.35
N LEU A 434 1.36 8.43 -49.81
CA LEU A 434 1.24 8.23 -48.35
C LEU A 434 2.57 8.48 -47.62
N LEU A 435 3.70 8.14 -48.24
CA LEU A 435 5.02 8.32 -47.66
C LEU A 435 5.34 9.80 -47.34
N ASP A 436 4.71 10.74 -48.04
CA ASP A 436 4.92 12.19 -47.83
C ASP A 436 4.16 12.72 -46.63
N ILE A 437 3.17 11.98 -46.11
CA ILE A 437 2.24 12.44 -45.07
C ILE A 437 2.25 11.60 -43.78
N ILE A 438 2.87 10.42 -43.79
CA ILE A 438 2.94 9.57 -42.61
C ILE A 438 3.84 10.19 -41.52
N SER A 439 3.40 10.12 -40.29
CA SER A 439 4.21 10.55 -39.14
C SER A 439 5.33 9.54 -38.86
N LYS A 440 6.57 10.05 -38.79
CA LYS A 440 7.80 9.30 -38.43
C LYS A 440 8.68 10.13 -37.51
N PRO A 441 9.36 9.53 -36.51
CA PRO A 441 9.18 8.13 -36.02
C PRO A 441 7.81 7.92 -35.40
N VAL A 442 7.31 6.67 -35.48
CA VAL A 442 6.02 6.31 -34.86
C VAL A 442 6.23 5.98 -33.40
N LEU A 443 5.51 6.68 -32.54
CA LEU A 443 5.38 6.28 -31.15
C LEU A 443 4.41 5.10 -31.06
N THR A 444 4.81 4.05 -30.33
CA THR A 444 4.05 2.81 -30.19
C THR A 444 3.81 2.50 -28.72
N ALA A 445 2.90 1.59 -28.41
CA ALA A 445 2.70 1.01 -27.12
C ALA A 445 2.89 -0.50 -27.18
N ARG A 446 3.11 -1.14 -26.03
CA ARG A 446 3.15 -2.59 -25.91
C ARG A 446 1.87 -3.09 -25.22
N PRO A 447 1.43 -4.35 -25.49
CA PRO A 447 0.22 -4.88 -24.86
C PRO A 447 0.28 -4.92 -23.33
N ASP A 448 1.46 -5.15 -22.76
CA ASP A 448 1.73 -5.25 -21.32
C ASP A 448 2.08 -3.92 -20.64
N GLU A 449 2.14 -2.83 -21.42
CA GLU A 449 2.39 -1.48 -20.91
C GLU A 449 1.19 -0.97 -20.10
N GLU A 450 1.46 -0.25 -19.00
CA GLU A 450 0.41 0.40 -18.21
C GLU A 450 -0.30 1.49 -19.01
N ILE A 451 -1.64 1.52 -18.92
CA ILE A 451 -2.45 2.46 -19.70
C ILE A 451 -2.11 3.93 -19.37
N GLU A 452 -1.71 4.22 -18.12
CA GLU A 452 -1.30 5.54 -17.69
C GLU A 452 0.02 5.98 -18.34
N GLU A 453 0.94 5.06 -18.62
CA GLU A 453 2.19 5.35 -19.32
C GLU A 453 1.90 5.69 -20.80
N ALA A 454 1.02 4.92 -21.43
CA ALA A 454 0.56 5.19 -22.80
C ALA A 454 -0.20 6.52 -22.88
N ALA A 455 -1.09 6.82 -21.92
CA ALA A 455 -1.83 8.09 -21.85
C ALA A 455 -0.89 9.29 -21.67
N SER A 456 0.08 9.21 -20.75
CA SER A 456 1.07 10.27 -20.54
C SER A 456 1.91 10.54 -21.79
N ARG A 457 2.26 9.48 -22.55
CA ARG A 457 2.98 9.60 -23.83
C ARG A 457 2.12 10.29 -24.88
N MET A 458 0.82 9.95 -24.98
CA MET A 458 -0.11 10.63 -25.88
C MET A 458 -0.24 12.12 -25.56
N GLU A 459 -0.37 12.47 -24.29
CA GLU A 459 -0.45 13.85 -23.82
C GLU A 459 0.84 14.62 -24.11
N GLN A 460 1.99 14.07 -23.76
CA GLN A 460 3.32 14.69 -23.97
C GLN A 460 3.59 15.04 -25.42
N TYR A 461 3.18 14.16 -26.33
CA TYR A 461 3.43 14.33 -27.78
C TYR A 461 2.21 14.83 -28.56
N HIS A 462 1.13 15.19 -27.88
CA HIS A 462 -0.11 15.71 -28.47
C HIS A 462 -0.68 14.80 -29.57
N ILE A 463 -0.69 13.48 -29.32
CA ILE A 463 -1.21 12.47 -30.25
C ILE A 463 -2.43 11.76 -29.66
N SER A 464 -3.37 11.37 -30.51
CA SER A 464 -4.66 10.79 -30.13
C SER A 464 -4.72 9.27 -30.17
N ALA A 465 -3.69 8.61 -30.70
CA ALA A 465 -3.61 7.15 -30.75
C ALA A 465 -2.17 6.65 -30.85
N LEU A 466 -1.95 5.41 -30.34
CA LEU A 466 -0.70 4.68 -30.45
C LEU A 466 -0.96 3.31 -31.09
N PRO A 467 -0.27 2.92 -32.18
CA PRO A 467 -0.21 1.54 -32.60
C PRO A 467 0.38 0.66 -31.51
N VAL A 468 -0.25 -0.47 -31.25
CA VAL A 468 0.23 -1.47 -30.28
C VAL A 468 0.96 -2.55 -31.06
N VAL A 469 2.23 -2.79 -30.71
CA VAL A 469 3.11 -3.70 -31.44
C VAL A 469 3.73 -4.77 -30.57
N ASP A 470 4.09 -5.90 -31.20
CA ASP A 470 4.91 -6.95 -30.57
C ASP A 470 6.43 -6.62 -30.62
N GLU A 471 7.26 -7.57 -30.15
CA GLU A 471 8.73 -7.44 -30.16
C GLU A 471 9.32 -7.34 -31.57
N ASN A 472 8.58 -7.82 -32.59
CA ASN A 472 8.99 -7.80 -33.99
C ASN A 472 8.45 -6.61 -34.80
N GLN A 473 7.83 -5.62 -34.09
CA GLN A 473 7.16 -4.45 -34.67
C GLN A 473 5.94 -4.80 -35.54
N GLN A 474 5.30 -5.96 -35.31
CA GLN A 474 4.03 -6.32 -35.90
C GLN A 474 2.88 -5.65 -35.16
N VAL A 475 1.93 -5.07 -35.89
CA VAL A 475 0.77 -4.39 -35.31
C VAL A 475 -0.21 -5.41 -34.75
N LEU A 476 -0.42 -5.36 -33.42
CA LEU A 476 -1.40 -6.18 -32.70
C LEU A 476 -2.74 -5.46 -32.54
N GLY A 477 -2.72 -4.12 -32.49
CA GLY A 477 -3.90 -3.31 -32.29
C GLY A 477 -3.61 -1.81 -32.29
N LEU A 478 -4.59 -1.03 -31.83
CA LEU A 478 -4.50 0.41 -31.66
C LEU A 478 -5.14 0.82 -30.33
N ILE A 479 -4.49 1.67 -29.58
CA ILE A 479 -5.10 2.32 -28.43
C ILE A 479 -5.30 3.81 -28.72
N SER A 480 -6.48 4.36 -28.41
CA SER A 480 -6.83 5.75 -28.66
C SER A 480 -7.32 6.44 -27.38
N ILE A 481 -7.27 7.78 -27.36
CA ILE A 481 -7.80 8.60 -26.25
C ILE A 481 -9.27 8.30 -26.01
N ASP A 482 -10.08 8.08 -27.06
CA ASP A 482 -11.51 7.76 -26.92
C ASP A 482 -11.74 6.47 -26.13
N LYS A 483 -10.93 5.45 -26.40
CA LYS A 483 -10.98 4.18 -25.63
C LYS A 483 -10.56 4.36 -24.17
N MET A 484 -9.57 5.19 -23.92
CA MET A 484 -9.12 5.51 -22.56
C MET A 484 -10.16 6.37 -21.81
N SER A 485 -10.76 7.36 -22.48
CA SER A 485 -11.77 8.24 -21.89
C SER A 485 -13.03 7.50 -21.45
N ALA A 486 -13.41 6.45 -22.15
CA ALA A 486 -14.52 5.58 -21.77
C ALA A 486 -14.31 4.91 -20.40
N LEU A 487 -13.06 4.71 -19.96
CA LEU A 487 -12.74 4.20 -18.61
C LEU A 487 -12.74 5.30 -17.52
N PHE A 488 -12.31 6.51 -17.88
CA PHE A 488 -12.18 7.61 -16.93
C PHE A 488 -13.46 8.47 -16.88
N GLY A 489 -14.38 8.30 -17.86
CA GLY A 489 -15.57 9.12 -18.06
C GLY A 489 -16.88 8.58 -17.49
N GLY A 490 -16.85 7.62 -16.60
CA GLY A 490 -18.04 7.25 -15.83
C GLY A 490 -18.40 8.28 -14.75
N GLY A 491 -18.83 9.50 -15.15
CA GLY A 491 -19.37 10.45 -14.20
C GLY A 491 -18.97 11.90 -14.38
N ILE A 492 -19.23 12.49 -15.55
CA ILE A 492 -19.55 13.93 -15.65
C ILE A 492 -20.62 14.03 -16.74
N GLU A 493 -21.89 13.95 -16.37
CA GLU A 493 -22.95 14.62 -17.12
C GLU A 493 -22.72 16.11 -16.93
N THR A 494 -22.18 16.77 -17.95
CA THR A 494 -22.28 18.21 -18.08
C THR A 494 -23.59 18.48 -18.79
N ASP A 495 -24.64 18.82 -18.04
CA ASP A 495 -25.77 19.55 -18.57
C ASP A 495 -25.25 20.90 -19.17
N ILE A 496 -25.41 21.06 -20.48
CA ILE A 496 -25.49 22.34 -21.17
C ILE A 496 -26.88 22.46 -21.76
#